data_d8296d7bbe5b04e2d94e6fe583ed4c26
#
_entry.id   d8296d7bbe5b04e2d94e6fe583ed4c26
#
_cell.length_a   1.000
_cell.length_b   1.000
_cell.length_c   1.000
_cell.angle_alpha   90.00
_cell.angle_beta   90.00
_cell.angle_gamma   90.00
#
_symmetry.space_group_name_H-M   'P 1'
#
loop_
_entity.id
_entity.type
_entity.pdbx_description
1 polymer ?
#
loop_
_entity_poly.entity_id
_entity_poly.type
_entity_poly.pdbx_seq_one_letter_code
_entity_poly.pdbx_strand_id
1 'polypeptide(L)'
;IAPAWTGTLDTLTVQAGTDTCGIFTDSLTLTPPTIVEACGIDTLYHNADSYYAQGQYDIYWYVTDVHDNMDSILQRLVVEETVKPQLYCPDSTTVYASSDSTWTQVYWTGDSVWDNCGMDTSYFNLDTGSYLQIGVYKVDFYGIDLSGNSDTCSFFLTVADTTAPVITWGMNDTTLIALADSCTATLNWP
;
A
#
# COMPACT_ATOMS: atom_id res chain seq x y z
N ILE A 1 37.01 -14.78 41.79
CA ILE A 1 36.97 -15.01 40.34
C ILE A 1 35.64 -14.47 39.87
N ALA A 2 35.64 -13.68 38.80
CA ALA A 2 34.40 -13.15 38.25
C ALA A 2 33.51 -14.28 37.72
N PRO A 3 32.17 -14.11 37.73
CA PRO A 3 31.25 -15.00 37.02
C PRO A 3 31.64 -15.11 35.55
N ALA A 4 31.30 -16.21 34.92
CA ALA A 4 31.57 -16.42 33.51
C ALA A 4 30.32 -16.92 32.77
N TRP A 5 30.06 -16.36 31.60
CA TRP A 5 29.00 -16.81 30.73
C TRP A 5 29.42 -18.09 29.97
N THR A 6 28.49 -19.01 29.80
CA THR A 6 28.69 -20.19 28.94
C THR A 6 27.81 -20.07 27.72
N GLY A 7 28.44 -20.20 26.54
CA GLY A 7 27.77 -20.06 25.25
C GLY A 7 27.75 -18.62 24.73
N THR A 8 27.09 -18.46 23.61
CA THR A 8 26.84 -17.18 22.92
C THR A 8 25.32 -16.94 22.88
N LEU A 9 24.91 -15.68 22.86
CA LEU A 9 23.52 -15.32 22.58
C LEU A 9 23.32 -15.12 21.09
N ASP A 10 22.29 -15.76 20.56
CA ASP A 10 21.86 -15.53 19.18
C ASP A 10 21.23 -14.13 19.04
N THR A 11 21.26 -13.60 17.81
CA THR A 11 20.53 -12.40 17.49
C THR A 11 19.03 -12.68 17.64
N LEU A 12 18.35 -11.87 18.43
CA LEU A 12 16.90 -11.90 18.58
C LEU A 12 16.29 -11.02 17.45
N THR A 13 15.62 -11.64 16.51
CA THR A 13 14.87 -10.93 15.45
C THR A 13 13.39 -10.96 15.78
N VAL A 14 12.76 -9.79 15.80
CA VAL A 14 11.34 -9.62 16.13
C VAL A 14 10.68 -8.67 15.13
N GLN A 15 9.35 -8.79 15.00
CA GLN A 15 8.58 -7.93 14.13
C GLN A 15 8.05 -6.72 14.91
N ALA A 16 8.06 -5.54 14.27
CA ALA A 16 7.37 -4.36 14.77
C ALA A 16 5.87 -4.62 14.89
N GLY A 17 5.21 -3.95 15.81
CA GLY A 17 3.77 -4.05 15.99
C GLY A 17 2.99 -3.45 14.81
N THR A 18 1.79 -3.95 14.56
CA THR A 18 0.91 -3.47 13.46
C THR A 18 0.44 -2.03 13.63
N ASP A 19 0.43 -1.53 14.87
CA ASP A 19 -0.03 -0.18 15.19
C ASP A 19 1.12 0.74 15.64
N THR A 20 2.35 0.21 15.70
CA THR A 20 3.53 0.93 16.17
C THR A 20 4.74 0.55 15.35
N CYS A 21 5.60 1.52 15.04
CA CYS A 21 6.85 1.26 14.32
C CYS A 21 7.96 0.70 15.24
N GLY A 22 7.63 -0.33 16.03
CA GLY A 22 8.57 -0.93 16.96
C GLY A 22 7.92 -1.94 17.87
N ILE A 23 8.62 -2.31 18.95
CA ILE A 23 8.16 -3.30 19.92
C ILE A 23 8.46 -2.84 21.37
N PHE A 24 7.53 -3.11 22.28
CA PHE A 24 7.74 -2.93 23.70
C PHE A 24 8.48 -4.13 24.30
N THR A 25 9.40 -3.87 25.22
CA THR A 25 10.22 -4.91 25.86
C THR A 25 9.39 -5.95 26.60
N ASP A 26 8.22 -5.59 27.12
CA ASP A 26 7.27 -6.52 27.76
C ASP A 26 6.78 -7.62 26.82
N SER A 27 6.86 -7.39 25.50
CA SER A 27 6.53 -8.36 24.46
C SER A 27 7.73 -9.23 24.02
N LEU A 28 8.94 -8.95 24.56
CA LEU A 28 10.15 -9.69 24.24
C LEU A 28 10.38 -10.80 25.29
N THR A 29 10.81 -11.96 24.82
CA THR A 29 11.31 -13.01 25.68
C THR A 29 12.84 -12.90 25.78
N LEU A 30 13.32 -12.12 26.76
CA LEU A 30 14.73 -11.99 27.05
C LEU A 30 15.15 -13.05 28.08
N THR A 31 16.00 -13.97 27.68
CA THR A 31 16.52 -15.05 28.53
C THR A 31 18.04 -14.96 28.60
N PRO A 32 18.62 -14.87 29.82
CA PRO A 32 20.07 -14.86 29.97
C PRO A 32 20.66 -16.21 29.60
N PRO A 33 21.91 -16.26 29.08
CA PRO A 33 22.62 -17.51 28.92
C PRO A 33 22.98 -18.10 30.28
N THR A 34 23.48 -19.33 30.27
CA THR A 34 23.93 -20.00 31.49
C THR A 34 25.17 -19.32 32.05
N ILE A 35 25.18 -19.16 33.38
CA ILE A 35 26.29 -18.58 34.13
C ILE A 35 26.99 -19.68 34.91
N VAL A 36 28.32 -19.65 34.89
CA VAL A 36 29.16 -20.49 35.76
C VAL A 36 29.76 -19.59 36.83
N GLU A 37 29.37 -19.83 38.11
CA GLU A 37 29.83 -19.12 39.25
C GLU A 37 29.90 -20.08 40.47
N ALA A 38 31.03 -20.08 41.20
CA ALA A 38 31.28 -20.97 42.30
C ALA A 38 30.93 -20.40 43.69
N CYS A 39 30.91 -19.06 43.80
CA CYS A 39 30.73 -18.37 45.07
C CYS A 39 29.32 -17.79 45.28
N GLY A 40 28.47 -17.88 44.28
CA GLY A 40 27.09 -17.37 44.29
C GLY A 40 26.93 -16.07 43.53
N ILE A 41 25.79 -15.97 42.81
CA ILE A 41 25.38 -14.77 42.09
C ILE A 41 24.64 -13.84 43.04
N ASP A 42 25.02 -12.55 43.04
CA ASP A 42 24.32 -11.48 43.75
C ASP A 42 23.25 -10.84 42.87
N THR A 43 23.63 -10.34 41.71
CA THR A 43 22.69 -9.69 40.79
C THR A 43 22.81 -10.21 39.34
N LEU A 44 21.67 -10.25 38.65
CA LEU A 44 21.56 -10.53 37.22
C LEU A 44 20.52 -9.59 36.62
N TYR A 45 20.93 -8.77 35.66
CA TYR A 45 20.04 -7.81 35.00
C TYR A 45 20.49 -7.52 33.58
N HIS A 46 19.66 -6.80 32.83
CA HIS A 46 19.98 -6.30 31.49
C HIS A 46 19.65 -4.81 31.37
N ASN A 47 20.24 -4.14 30.35
CA ASN A 47 20.04 -2.72 30.06
C ASN A 47 18.99 -2.45 28.99
N ALA A 48 18.09 -3.40 28.70
CA ALA A 48 17.08 -3.19 27.69
C ALA A 48 16.18 -1.99 28.03
N ASP A 49 15.92 -1.16 27.00
CA ASP A 49 14.97 -0.06 27.07
C ASP A 49 13.52 -0.59 27.05
N SER A 50 12.56 0.23 27.45
CA SER A 50 11.14 -0.17 27.46
C SER A 50 10.51 -0.30 26.10
N TYR A 51 11.13 0.31 25.06
CA TYR A 51 10.65 0.31 23.68
C TYR A 51 11.82 0.38 22.70
N TYR A 52 11.71 -0.37 21.61
CA TYR A 52 12.64 -0.35 20.47
C TYR A 52 11.88 -0.07 19.19
N ALA A 53 12.23 1.01 18.49
CA ALA A 53 11.77 1.27 17.13
C ALA A 53 12.36 0.25 16.15
N GLN A 54 11.93 0.27 14.91
CA GLN A 54 12.58 -0.46 13.81
C GLN A 54 14.09 -0.16 13.80
N GLY A 55 14.93 -1.21 13.77
CA GLY A 55 16.38 -1.05 13.76
C GLY A 55 17.14 -2.18 14.44
N GLN A 56 18.42 -1.93 14.71
CA GLN A 56 19.31 -2.87 15.37
C GLN A 56 19.82 -2.27 16.68
N TYR A 57 19.82 -3.08 17.73
CA TYR A 57 20.16 -2.65 19.09
C TYR A 57 21.04 -3.68 19.79
N ASP A 58 21.90 -3.20 20.67
CA ASP A 58 22.77 -4.01 21.52
C ASP A 58 22.24 -3.99 22.96
N ILE A 59 21.80 -5.16 23.43
CA ILE A 59 21.36 -5.39 24.81
C ILE A 59 22.48 -6.09 25.55
N TYR A 60 22.90 -5.55 26.69
CA TYR A 60 23.91 -6.16 27.55
C TYR A 60 23.25 -6.79 28.75
N TRP A 61 23.61 -8.05 29.01
CA TRP A 61 23.33 -8.75 30.22
C TRP A 61 24.52 -8.57 31.17
N TYR A 62 24.26 -8.30 32.42
CA TYR A 62 25.26 -8.11 33.48
C TYR A 62 25.02 -9.11 34.58
N VAL A 63 26.11 -9.69 35.10
CA VAL A 63 26.09 -10.54 36.29
C VAL A 63 27.13 -10.07 37.25
N THR A 64 26.77 -10.05 38.54
CA THR A 64 27.71 -9.72 39.65
C THR A 64 27.65 -10.83 40.67
N ASP A 65 28.82 -11.25 41.19
CA ASP A 65 28.90 -12.22 42.30
C ASP A 65 28.81 -11.51 43.64
N VAL A 66 28.75 -12.29 44.70
CA VAL A 66 28.69 -11.81 46.13
C VAL A 66 29.93 -11.08 46.59
N HIS A 67 30.98 -10.98 45.76
CA HIS A 67 32.23 -10.26 46.01
C HIS A 67 32.43 -9.07 45.08
N ASP A 68 31.35 -8.58 44.43
CA ASP A 68 31.35 -7.44 43.52
C ASP A 68 32.16 -7.65 42.22
N ASN A 69 32.52 -8.90 41.85
CA ASN A 69 33.12 -9.14 40.55
C ASN A 69 31.99 -9.21 39.49
N MET A 70 32.18 -8.51 38.39
CA MET A 70 31.18 -8.37 37.31
C MET A 70 31.69 -8.93 35.98
N ASP A 71 30.77 -9.50 35.22
CA ASP A 71 30.93 -9.84 33.79
C ASP A 71 29.71 -9.44 33.01
N SER A 72 29.85 -9.29 31.68
CA SER A 72 28.76 -8.91 30.79
C SER A 72 28.81 -9.66 29.46
N ILE A 73 27.65 -9.86 28.84
CA ILE A 73 27.53 -10.47 27.52
C ILE A 73 26.54 -9.69 26.65
N LEU A 74 26.87 -9.54 25.38
CA LEU A 74 26.06 -8.86 24.38
C LEU A 74 24.99 -9.79 23.78
N GLN A 75 23.76 -9.34 23.73
CA GLN A 75 22.69 -9.88 22.89
C GLN A 75 22.27 -8.83 21.88
N ARG A 76 22.30 -9.16 20.59
CA ARG A 76 21.80 -8.29 19.52
C ARG A 76 20.30 -8.46 19.35
N LEU A 77 19.57 -7.34 19.30
CA LEU A 77 18.16 -7.27 18.94
C LEU A 77 18.02 -6.62 17.56
N VAL A 78 17.23 -7.24 16.67
CA VAL A 78 16.83 -6.68 15.39
C VAL A 78 15.31 -6.58 15.37
N VAL A 79 14.80 -5.36 15.23
CA VAL A 79 13.37 -5.08 15.07
C VAL A 79 13.13 -4.82 13.59
N GLU A 80 12.45 -5.74 12.92
CA GLU A 80 12.10 -5.67 11.52
C GLU A 80 10.67 -5.15 11.36
N GLU A 81 10.42 -4.39 10.31
CA GLU A 81 9.11 -3.97 9.91
C GLU A 81 8.75 -4.67 8.57
N THR A 82 7.63 -5.39 8.54
CA THR A 82 7.14 -6.13 7.38
C THR A 82 5.64 -5.96 7.17
N VAL A 83 5.02 -5.03 7.90
CA VAL A 83 3.61 -4.65 7.73
C VAL A 83 3.49 -3.86 6.43
N LYS A 84 2.61 -4.29 5.55
CA LYS A 84 2.37 -3.59 4.30
C LYS A 84 1.51 -2.35 4.52
N PRO A 85 1.72 -1.29 3.73
CA PRO A 85 0.84 -0.13 3.78
C PRO A 85 -0.61 -0.51 3.46
N GLN A 86 -1.53 0.09 4.17
CA GLN A 86 -2.96 -0.08 3.95
C GLN A 86 -3.46 0.99 2.98
N LEU A 87 -3.99 0.55 1.83
CA LEU A 87 -4.49 1.42 0.77
C LEU A 87 -6.00 1.34 0.68
N TYR A 88 -6.62 2.50 0.46
CA TYR A 88 -8.04 2.62 0.15
C TYR A 88 -8.18 3.23 -1.23
N CYS A 89 -8.81 2.50 -2.14
CA CYS A 89 -9.12 2.98 -3.47
C CYS A 89 -10.49 3.64 -3.51
N PRO A 90 -10.69 4.61 -4.41
CA PRO A 90 -12.02 5.12 -4.74
C PRO A 90 -12.94 4.01 -5.24
N ASP A 91 -14.25 4.22 -5.13
CA ASP A 91 -15.23 3.36 -5.79
C ASP A 91 -15.14 3.49 -7.31
N SER A 92 -15.40 2.38 -8.01
CA SER A 92 -15.51 2.39 -9.46
C SER A 92 -16.63 3.32 -9.90
N THR A 93 -16.36 4.16 -10.90
CA THR A 93 -17.28 5.20 -11.34
C THR A 93 -17.41 5.29 -12.86
N THR A 94 -18.52 5.88 -13.31
CA THR A 94 -18.78 6.14 -14.72
C THR A 94 -18.86 7.64 -14.94
N VAL A 95 -18.12 8.13 -15.91
CA VAL A 95 -18.18 9.50 -16.43
C VAL A 95 -18.67 9.48 -17.87
N TYR A 96 -19.31 10.55 -18.32
CA TYR A 96 -19.90 10.61 -19.64
C TYR A 96 -19.16 11.60 -20.53
N ALA A 97 -18.86 11.16 -21.75
CA ALA A 97 -18.36 12.05 -22.79
C ALA A 97 -19.44 13.08 -23.20
N SER A 98 -19.01 14.26 -23.58
CA SER A 98 -19.94 15.28 -24.12
C SER A 98 -20.45 14.86 -25.50
N SER A 99 -21.60 15.40 -25.93
CA SER A 99 -22.27 15.08 -27.22
C SER A 99 -21.38 15.24 -28.42
N ASP A 100 -20.35 16.06 -28.36
CA ASP A 100 -19.50 16.42 -29.50
C ASP A 100 -18.07 15.83 -29.35
N SER A 101 -17.84 14.94 -28.41
CA SER A 101 -16.51 14.41 -28.12
C SER A 101 -16.55 12.93 -27.76
N THR A 102 -15.55 12.18 -28.22
CA THR A 102 -15.27 10.82 -27.76
C THR A 102 -14.29 10.78 -26.59
N TRP A 103 -13.88 11.96 -26.08
CA TRP A 103 -12.94 12.13 -24.97
C TRP A 103 -13.61 12.88 -23.84
N THR A 104 -13.25 12.53 -22.60
CA THR A 104 -13.62 13.31 -21.43
C THR A 104 -12.45 13.38 -20.45
N GLN A 105 -12.38 14.45 -19.69
CA GLN A 105 -11.43 14.57 -18.59
C GLN A 105 -11.99 13.87 -17.34
N VAL A 106 -11.19 13.03 -16.72
CA VAL A 106 -11.62 12.19 -15.61
C VAL A 106 -10.99 12.65 -14.31
N TYR A 107 -11.75 12.60 -13.23
CA TYR A 107 -11.31 12.95 -11.88
C TYR A 107 -11.85 11.93 -10.89
N TRP A 108 -11.07 11.66 -9.86
CA TRP A 108 -11.49 10.84 -8.72
C TRP A 108 -10.96 11.44 -7.42
N THR A 109 -11.57 11.06 -6.32
CA THR A 109 -11.20 11.42 -4.95
C THR A 109 -11.56 10.26 -4.03
N GLY A 110 -11.08 10.28 -2.79
CA GLY A 110 -11.40 9.26 -1.79
C GLY A 110 -10.36 8.16 -1.67
N ASP A 111 -9.19 8.35 -2.29
CA ASP A 111 -8.02 7.53 -2.03
C ASP A 111 -7.38 7.93 -0.69
N SER A 112 -6.83 6.96 -0.01
CA SER A 112 -5.99 7.18 1.16
C SER A 112 -5.02 6.03 1.35
N VAL A 113 -3.92 6.32 2.04
CA VAL A 113 -2.89 5.35 2.36
C VAL A 113 -2.36 5.62 3.76
N TRP A 114 -2.09 4.56 4.50
CA TRP A 114 -1.54 4.62 5.84
C TRP A 114 -0.61 3.43 6.09
N ASP A 115 0.40 3.66 6.92
CA ASP A 115 1.32 2.63 7.40
C ASP A 115 1.77 2.91 8.83
N ASN A 116 2.09 1.87 9.63
CA ASN A 116 2.51 1.96 11.03
C ASN A 116 3.89 2.61 11.20
N CYS A 117 4.77 2.49 10.20
CA CYS A 117 6.13 3.06 10.19
C CYS A 117 6.28 4.25 9.24
N GLY A 118 5.20 4.63 8.54
CA GLY A 118 5.16 5.76 7.63
C GLY A 118 5.38 5.40 6.17
N MET A 119 4.92 6.31 5.32
CA MET A 119 4.95 6.14 3.87
C MET A 119 6.20 6.76 3.26
N ASP A 120 6.80 6.05 2.29
CA ASP A 120 7.82 6.60 1.39
C ASP A 120 7.15 7.28 0.20
N THR A 121 6.29 6.55 -0.52
CA THR A 121 5.59 7.08 -1.70
C THR A 121 4.27 6.40 -1.97
N SER A 122 3.38 7.11 -2.67
CA SER A 122 2.17 6.54 -3.28
C SER A 122 1.88 7.21 -4.61
N TYR A 123 1.35 6.45 -5.56
CA TYR A 123 1.04 6.95 -6.91
C TYR A 123 0.02 6.08 -7.64
N PHE A 124 -0.61 6.66 -8.67
CA PHE A 124 -1.49 5.95 -9.59
C PHE A 124 -0.77 5.64 -10.91
N ASN A 125 -1.20 4.56 -11.58
CA ASN A 125 -0.76 4.27 -12.96
C ASN A 125 -1.38 5.22 -14.00
N LEU A 126 -2.39 6.00 -13.61
CA LEU A 126 -3.09 6.99 -14.42
C LEU A 126 -3.31 8.25 -13.58
N ASP A 127 -2.96 9.42 -14.12
CA ASP A 127 -3.12 10.67 -13.38
C ASP A 127 -4.58 11.16 -13.40
N THR A 128 -5.06 11.65 -12.25
CA THR A 128 -6.34 12.38 -12.19
C THR A 128 -6.24 13.64 -13.05
N GLY A 129 -7.32 13.97 -13.75
CA GLY A 129 -7.32 15.04 -14.76
C GLY A 129 -6.90 14.60 -16.17
N SER A 130 -6.59 13.32 -16.40
CA SER A 130 -6.28 12.77 -17.71
C SER A 130 -7.49 12.83 -18.65
N TYR A 131 -7.22 12.99 -19.98
CA TYR A 131 -8.24 12.86 -21.01
C TYR A 131 -8.29 11.42 -21.52
N LEU A 132 -9.46 10.78 -21.39
CA LEU A 132 -9.67 9.40 -21.79
C LEU A 132 -10.77 9.29 -22.87
N GLN A 133 -10.59 8.35 -23.78
CA GLN A 133 -11.62 7.97 -24.78
C GLN A 133 -12.70 7.12 -24.11
N ILE A 134 -13.82 6.93 -24.83
CA ILE A 134 -14.86 5.96 -24.46
C ILE A 134 -14.21 4.58 -24.28
N GLY A 135 -14.44 3.98 -23.09
CA GLY A 135 -13.83 2.70 -22.72
C GLY A 135 -13.87 2.44 -21.21
N VAL A 136 -13.29 1.31 -20.81
CA VAL A 136 -13.13 0.92 -19.40
C VAL A 136 -11.65 0.87 -19.07
N TYR A 137 -11.27 1.58 -18.04
CA TYR A 137 -9.88 1.72 -17.61
C TYR A 137 -9.72 1.18 -16.18
N LYS A 138 -8.75 0.30 -16.00
CA LYS A 138 -8.32 -0.11 -14.65
C LYS A 138 -7.32 0.90 -14.14
N VAL A 139 -7.62 1.48 -12.99
CA VAL A 139 -6.73 2.41 -12.27
C VAL A 139 -6.18 1.67 -11.06
N ASP A 140 -4.86 1.55 -11.01
CA ASP A 140 -4.13 0.92 -9.92
C ASP A 140 -3.48 2.02 -9.06
N PHE A 141 -3.70 1.94 -7.74
CA PHE A 141 -3.08 2.78 -6.74
C PHE A 141 -2.03 1.98 -5.98
N TYR A 142 -0.80 2.45 -5.97
CA TYR A 142 0.37 1.81 -5.37
C TYR A 142 0.79 2.58 -4.13
N GLY A 143 1.18 1.87 -3.09
CA GLY A 143 1.82 2.44 -1.90
C GLY A 143 3.07 1.67 -1.54
N ILE A 144 4.11 2.38 -1.12
CA ILE A 144 5.38 1.84 -0.63
C ILE A 144 5.68 2.56 0.69
N ASP A 145 5.97 1.80 1.75
CA ASP A 145 6.36 2.33 3.05
C ASP A 145 7.87 2.64 3.12
N LEU A 146 8.31 3.22 4.24
CA LEU A 146 9.73 3.54 4.48
C LEU A 146 10.61 2.30 4.65
N SER A 147 10.03 1.12 4.89
CA SER A 147 10.72 -0.16 5.03
C SER A 147 10.84 -0.92 3.71
N GLY A 148 10.17 -0.44 2.66
CA GLY A 148 10.15 -1.04 1.32
C GLY A 148 9.04 -2.08 1.12
N ASN A 149 8.12 -2.26 2.09
CA ASN A 149 6.94 -3.07 1.86
C ASN A 149 5.96 -2.33 0.96
N SER A 150 5.19 -3.06 0.16
CA SER A 150 4.29 -2.45 -0.80
C SER A 150 2.95 -3.18 -0.88
N ASP A 151 1.92 -2.43 -1.23
CA ASP A 151 0.60 -2.95 -1.55
C ASP A 151 -0.03 -2.16 -2.69
N THR A 152 -1.12 -2.70 -3.26
CA THR A 152 -1.82 -2.11 -4.41
C THR A 152 -3.32 -2.37 -4.28
N CYS A 153 -4.12 -1.35 -4.50
CA CYS A 153 -5.56 -1.52 -4.72
C CYS A 153 -5.96 -0.97 -6.10
N SER A 154 -7.18 -1.29 -6.56
CA SER A 154 -7.62 -0.94 -7.91
C SER A 154 -9.09 -0.59 -7.95
N PHE A 155 -9.46 0.29 -8.89
CA PHE A 155 -10.85 0.58 -9.24
C PHE A 155 -11.01 0.72 -10.76
N PHE A 156 -12.25 0.75 -11.24
CA PHE A 156 -12.54 0.92 -12.66
C PHE A 156 -13.16 2.28 -12.93
N LEU A 157 -12.66 2.92 -13.98
CA LEU A 157 -13.19 4.13 -14.58
C LEU A 157 -13.84 3.77 -15.93
N THR A 158 -15.13 4.03 -16.06
CA THR A 158 -15.85 3.83 -17.31
C THR A 158 -16.12 5.18 -17.94
N VAL A 159 -15.63 5.41 -19.16
CA VAL A 159 -16.03 6.54 -20.00
C VAL A 159 -17.09 6.04 -20.95
N ALA A 160 -18.32 6.54 -20.83
CA ALA A 160 -19.45 6.12 -21.61
C ALA A 160 -19.99 7.26 -22.51
N ASP A 161 -20.50 6.90 -23.68
CA ASP A 161 -21.31 7.77 -24.52
C ASP A 161 -22.79 7.39 -24.36
N THR A 162 -23.59 8.38 -24.02
CA THR A 162 -25.06 8.24 -23.91
C THR A 162 -25.80 9.10 -24.96
N THR A 163 -25.06 9.71 -25.90
CA THR A 163 -25.63 10.59 -26.91
C THR A 163 -26.27 9.76 -27.99
N ALA A 164 -27.56 9.86 -28.12
CA ALA A 164 -28.29 9.22 -29.20
C ALA A 164 -27.95 9.87 -30.54
N PRO A 165 -27.78 9.11 -31.62
CA PRO A 165 -27.59 9.68 -32.95
C PRO A 165 -28.81 10.51 -33.37
N VAL A 166 -28.56 11.68 -33.92
CA VAL A 166 -29.60 12.57 -34.44
C VAL A 166 -29.71 12.34 -35.95
N ILE A 167 -30.88 11.88 -36.38
CA ILE A 167 -31.21 11.78 -37.82
C ILE A 167 -31.70 13.13 -38.29
N THR A 168 -30.90 13.86 -39.07
CA THR A 168 -31.34 15.06 -39.76
C THR A 168 -31.88 14.67 -41.10
N TRP A 169 -33.21 14.67 -41.22
CA TRP A 169 -33.88 14.38 -42.48
C TRP A 169 -33.97 15.67 -43.29
N GLY A 170 -33.18 15.75 -44.38
CA GLY A 170 -33.09 16.93 -45.25
C GLY A 170 -33.99 16.89 -46.48
N MET A 171 -34.89 15.91 -46.60
CA MET A 171 -35.71 15.75 -47.77
C MET A 171 -37.12 16.27 -47.52
N ASN A 172 -37.57 17.13 -48.41
CA ASN A 172 -38.99 17.57 -48.49
C ASN A 172 -39.83 16.45 -49.10
N ASP A 173 -41.13 16.45 -48.78
CA ASP A 173 -42.08 15.60 -49.44
C ASP A 173 -42.01 15.82 -50.95
N THR A 174 -41.86 14.74 -51.71
CA THR A 174 -41.72 14.78 -53.17
C THR A 174 -42.91 14.12 -53.78
N THR A 175 -43.56 14.85 -54.73
CA THR A 175 -44.63 14.32 -55.56
C THR A 175 -44.03 13.88 -56.91
N LEU A 176 -44.16 12.61 -57.24
CA LEU A 176 -43.74 12.09 -58.54
C LEU A 176 -44.92 12.05 -59.45
N ILE A 177 -44.72 12.56 -60.65
CA ILE A 177 -45.72 12.48 -61.74
C ILE A 177 -45.30 11.36 -62.67
N ALA A 178 -46.20 10.39 -62.91
CA ALA A 178 -45.96 9.34 -63.85
C ALA A 178 -45.97 9.93 -65.26
N LEU A 179 -45.14 9.41 -66.15
CA LEU A 179 -45.12 9.80 -67.57
C LEU A 179 -46.44 9.41 -68.26
N ALA A 180 -46.84 10.20 -69.23
CA ALA A 180 -48.15 10.07 -69.91
C ALA A 180 -48.42 8.68 -70.53
N ASP A 181 -47.36 7.96 -70.91
CA ASP A 181 -47.44 6.64 -71.51
C ASP A 181 -46.93 5.51 -70.58
N SER A 182 -46.71 5.82 -69.34
CA SER A 182 -46.21 4.87 -68.33
C SER A 182 -46.86 5.12 -66.98
N CYS A 183 -47.33 4.08 -66.30
CA CYS A 183 -47.87 4.14 -64.92
C CYS A 183 -46.77 4.13 -63.86
N THR A 184 -45.52 4.39 -64.26
CA THR A 184 -44.35 4.35 -63.35
C THR A 184 -43.67 5.71 -63.30
N ALA A 185 -43.14 6.02 -62.08
CA ALA A 185 -42.24 7.15 -61.83
C ALA A 185 -41.00 6.63 -61.16
N THR A 186 -39.81 7.15 -61.47
CA THR A 186 -38.55 6.74 -60.86
C THR A 186 -38.18 7.71 -59.76
N LEU A 187 -37.97 7.23 -58.60
CA LEU A 187 -37.42 7.98 -57.43
C LEU A 187 -35.94 7.66 -57.27
N ASN A 188 -35.11 8.67 -57.47
CA ASN A 188 -33.66 8.56 -57.16
C ASN A 188 -33.39 9.22 -55.79
N TRP A 189 -32.88 8.44 -54.88
CA TRP A 189 -32.36 8.94 -53.61
C TRP A 189 -30.91 9.38 -53.77
N PRO A 190 -30.49 10.50 -53.24
CA PRO A 190 -29.08 10.91 -53.22
C PRO A 190 -28.22 10.02 -52.36
#